data_968a994f98b752d81ea24f3ac7fda99d
#
_entry.id   968a994f98b752d81ea24f3ac7fda99d
#
_cell.length_a   1.000
_cell.length_b   1.000
_cell.length_c   1.000
_cell.angle_alpha   90.00
_cell.angle_beta   90.00
_cell.angle_gamma   90.00
#
_symmetry.space_group_name_H-M   'P 1'
#
loop_
_entity.id
_entity.type
_entity.pdbx_description
1 polymer ?
#
loop_
_entity_poly.entity_id
_entity_poly.type
_entity_poly.pdbx_seq_one_letter_code
_entity_poly.pdbx_strand_id
1 'polypeptide(L)'
;MLARAMRVNARRVGARPCGMGAGVAARPTDKIRPMSSRPPLAFAADPETLLARARTTFDIEAAAVLGLKTRVGTSFVEAVHKILGVRGRVVVMGMGKSGHVGRKIAATLASTGTPAMFVHPAEASHGDLGMIKAVDLVLAISNSGESDELAAILPVVKRQGVPLIAITGGRDSMLARHADLVLDSSVEKEACPLNLAPTASTTAQMAMGDALAVALLDARGFGAEDFARSHPGGALGRKLLTLVSDLMRAGEQVPRVAPTASFTELMREMSSKGLGAAAVVDDEGRVLGIFTDGDLRRLVETGADLRSLSAADVMHRTPRTIRADALGVEAAELMEQHRITSVLVVDAQQVLIGALTINDLMRAKVI
;
A
#
# COMPACT_ATOMS: atom_id res chain seq x y z
N MET A 1 50.06 28.45 26.01
CA MET A 1 50.55 27.87 27.26
C MET A 1 49.93 26.47 27.31
N LEU A 2 50.57 25.40 27.25
CA LEU A 2 51.84 24.74 27.47
C LEU A 2 51.78 23.41 26.68
N ALA A 3 52.69 23.26 25.73
CA ALA A 3 53.00 21.96 25.12
C ALA A 3 53.87 21.17 26.11
N ARG A 4 53.67 19.88 26.21
CA ARG A 4 54.69 18.98 26.78
C ARG A 4 54.68 17.65 26.01
N ALA A 5 55.80 17.46 25.34
CA ALA A 5 56.22 16.26 24.66
C ALA A 5 56.55 15.15 25.67
N MET A 6 56.26 13.86 25.31
CA MET A 6 56.93 12.70 25.88
C MET A 6 57.39 11.76 24.78
N ARG A 7 58.74 11.70 24.68
CA ARG A 7 59.50 10.68 23.94
C ARG A 7 59.50 9.39 24.76
N VAL A 8 59.28 8.24 24.14
CA VAL A 8 59.63 6.95 24.73
C VAL A 8 60.34 6.04 23.70
N ASN A 9 61.56 5.85 24.01
CA ASN A 9 62.53 4.81 23.70
C ASN A 9 62.17 3.62 22.81
N ALA A 10 62.94 3.50 21.72
CA ALA A 10 63.20 2.28 20.98
C ALA A 10 64.19 1.38 21.76
N ARG A 11 63.78 0.17 22.11
CA ARG A 11 64.74 -0.91 22.47
C ARG A 11 64.74 -1.93 21.34
N ARG A 12 65.90 -2.05 20.69
CA ARG A 12 66.29 -3.16 19.83
C ARG A 12 66.39 -4.42 20.67
N VAL A 13 65.77 -5.51 20.26
CA VAL A 13 66.10 -6.87 20.73
C VAL A 13 66.36 -7.73 19.50
N GLY A 14 67.49 -8.42 19.60
CA GLY A 14 68.24 -9.05 18.52
C GLY A 14 67.53 -10.27 17.91
N ALA A 15 67.88 -10.51 16.67
CA ALA A 15 67.57 -11.69 15.90
C ALA A 15 68.40 -12.91 16.38
N ARG A 16 67.70 -14.04 16.54
CA ARG A 16 68.35 -15.37 16.53
C ARG A 16 67.71 -16.19 15.41
N PRO A 17 68.45 -16.88 14.57
CA PRO A 17 67.94 -17.80 13.58
C PRO A 17 67.66 -19.15 14.20
N CYS A 18 66.53 -19.77 13.93
CA CYS A 18 66.31 -21.18 14.26
C CYS A 18 65.67 -21.92 13.10
N GLY A 19 66.35 -22.84 12.58
CA GLY A 19 66.09 -24.20 12.19
C GLY A 19 65.02 -24.51 11.14
N MET A 20 65.51 -25.09 10.07
CA MET A 20 64.74 -25.82 9.04
C MET A 20 63.84 -26.89 9.67
N GLY A 21 62.66 -27.06 9.20
CA GLY A 21 61.82 -28.20 9.53
C GLY A 21 60.52 -28.27 8.72
N ALA A 22 60.46 -29.22 7.79
CA ALA A 22 59.32 -29.88 7.21
C ALA A 22 58.37 -29.10 6.31
N GLY A 23 58.43 -29.37 5.01
CA GLY A 23 57.50 -28.95 3.99
C GLY A 23 56.08 -29.46 4.24
N VAL A 24 55.18 -28.52 4.43
CA VAL A 24 53.74 -28.76 4.29
C VAL A 24 53.41 -28.69 2.81
N ALA A 25 53.08 -29.82 2.21
CA ALA A 25 52.60 -29.92 0.83
C ALA A 25 51.38 -29.02 0.67
N ALA A 26 51.50 -27.99 -0.16
CA ALA A 26 50.40 -27.17 -0.60
C ALA A 26 49.36 -28.05 -1.33
N ARG A 27 48.13 -28.10 -0.82
CA ARG A 27 47.00 -28.67 -1.54
C ARG A 27 46.85 -27.93 -2.87
N PRO A 28 46.56 -28.63 -3.99
CA PRO A 28 46.33 -27.95 -5.26
C PRO A 28 45.13 -27.04 -5.08
N THR A 29 45.31 -25.73 -5.27
CA THR A 29 44.24 -24.79 -5.41
C THR A 29 43.47 -25.18 -6.67
N ASP A 30 42.25 -25.66 -6.49
CA ASP A 30 41.30 -25.84 -7.58
C ASP A 30 41.17 -24.51 -8.31
N LYS A 31 41.77 -24.43 -9.48
CA LYS A 31 41.68 -23.27 -10.36
C LYS A 31 40.22 -23.14 -10.77
N ILE A 32 39.53 -22.19 -10.16
CA ILE A 32 38.21 -21.70 -10.66
C ILE A 32 38.45 -21.35 -12.13
N ARG A 33 37.94 -22.14 -13.06
CA ARG A 33 37.99 -21.85 -14.49
C ARG A 33 37.22 -20.56 -14.73
N PRO A 34 37.78 -19.56 -15.43
CA PRO A 34 37.07 -18.35 -15.75
C PRO A 34 35.84 -18.69 -16.63
N MET A 35 34.68 -18.08 -16.32
CA MET A 35 33.41 -18.27 -17.05
C MET A 35 33.43 -17.83 -18.52
N SER A 36 34.56 -17.29 -19.03
CA SER A 36 34.71 -16.74 -20.36
C SER A 36 34.96 -17.77 -21.48
N SER A 37 35.00 -19.09 -21.21
CA SER A 37 35.27 -20.11 -22.22
C SER A 37 34.04 -20.92 -22.66
N ARG A 38 32.82 -20.54 -22.29
CA ARG A 38 31.63 -21.12 -22.89
C ARG A 38 31.35 -20.43 -24.22
N PRO A 39 31.24 -21.17 -25.35
CA PRO A 39 30.78 -20.57 -26.58
C PRO A 39 29.43 -19.90 -26.36
N PRO A 40 29.11 -18.79 -27.06
CA PRO A 40 27.79 -18.18 -26.96
C PRO A 40 26.75 -19.28 -27.27
N LEU A 41 25.86 -19.54 -26.31
CA LEU A 41 24.75 -20.46 -26.48
C LEU A 41 23.94 -19.91 -27.66
N ALA A 42 23.95 -20.63 -28.81
CA ALA A 42 23.00 -20.37 -29.86
C ALA A 42 21.61 -20.67 -29.30
N PHE A 43 20.92 -19.64 -28.85
CA PHE A 43 19.52 -19.74 -28.38
C PHE A 43 18.62 -19.87 -29.60
N ALA A 44 18.49 -21.08 -30.11
CA ALA A 44 17.32 -21.47 -30.89
C ALA A 44 16.57 -22.55 -30.09
N ALA A 45 16.05 -22.18 -28.95
CA ALA A 45 15.06 -23.04 -28.30
C ALA A 45 13.82 -23.02 -29.19
N ASP A 46 13.42 -24.22 -29.67
CA ASP A 46 12.18 -24.41 -30.41
C ASP A 46 10.99 -23.79 -29.64
N PRO A 47 10.14 -22.96 -30.30
CA PRO A 47 9.00 -22.33 -29.66
C PRO A 47 8.10 -23.28 -28.87
N GLU A 48 7.84 -24.48 -29.37
CA GLU A 48 7.02 -25.47 -28.69
C GLU A 48 7.68 -25.94 -27.37
N THR A 49 8.99 -26.10 -27.36
CA THR A 49 9.76 -26.44 -26.15
C THR A 49 9.63 -25.35 -25.09
N LEU A 50 9.68 -24.05 -25.48
CA LEU A 50 9.51 -22.94 -24.57
C LEU A 50 8.08 -22.87 -24.01
N LEU A 51 7.07 -23.07 -24.85
CA LEU A 51 5.66 -23.10 -24.43
C LEU A 51 5.38 -24.28 -23.49
N ALA A 52 5.89 -25.47 -23.80
CA ALA A 52 5.76 -26.64 -22.95
C ALA A 52 6.39 -26.42 -21.58
N ARG A 53 7.56 -25.76 -21.53
CA ARG A 53 8.23 -25.40 -20.28
C ARG A 53 7.38 -24.43 -19.43
N ALA A 54 6.82 -23.41 -20.04
CA ALA A 54 5.94 -22.45 -19.36
C ALA A 54 4.71 -23.13 -18.77
N ARG A 55 4.02 -23.99 -19.55
CA ARG A 55 2.86 -24.77 -19.09
C ARG A 55 3.22 -25.66 -17.90
N THR A 56 4.34 -26.40 -18.01
CA THR A 56 4.82 -27.25 -16.89
C THR A 56 5.13 -26.44 -15.63
N THR A 57 5.67 -25.23 -15.78
CA THR A 57 5.93 -24.35 -14.64
C THR A 57 4.61 -23.98 -13.94
N PHE A 58 3.60 -23.57 -14.68
CA PHE A 58 2.29 -23.25 -14.11
C PHE A 58 1.63 -24.47 -13.43
N ASP A 59 1.73 -25.65 -14.02
CA ASP A 59 1.18 -26.88 -13.44
C ASP A 59 1.84 -27.19 -12.09
N ILE A 60 3.17 -27.07 -11.99
CA ILE A 60 3.93 -27.33 -10.75
C ILE A 60 3.58 -26.31 -9.68
N GLU A 61 3.53 -25.02 -10.02
CA GLU A 61 3.20 -23.95 -9.06
C GLU A 61 1.73 -24.04 -8.61
N ALA A 62 0.80 -24.31 -9.51
CA ALA A 62 -0.59 -24.53 -9.17
C ALA A 62 -0.77 -25.73 -8.22
N ALA A 63 -0.10 -26.85 -8.50
CA ALA A 63 -0.10 -28.03 -7.62
C ALA A 63 0.45 -27.71 -6.22
N ALA A 64 1.52 -26.91 -6.13
CA ALA A 64 2.10 -26.47 -4.86
C ALA A 64 1.09 -25.64 -4.04
N VAL A 65 0.38 -24.70 -4.67
CA VAL A 65 -0.66 -23.87 -4.00
C VAL A 65 -1.84 -24.73 -3.58
N LEU A 66 -2.34 -25.61 -4.45
CA LEU A 66 -3.46 -26.52 -4.12
C LEU A 66 -3.10 -27.46 -2.98
N GLY A 67 -1.84 -27.93 -2.91
CA GLY A 67 -1.34 -28.75 -1.82
C GLY A 67 -1.40 -28.09 -0.44
N LEU A 68 -1.42 -26.75 -0.36
CA LEU A 68 -1.60 -26.03 0.91
C LEU A 68 -2.93 -26.34 1.58
N LYS A 69 -3.98 -26.57 0.80
CA LYS A 69 -5.34 -26.85 1.33
C LYS A 69 -5.38 -28.02 2.30
N THR A 70 -4.56 -29.04 2.08
CA THR A 70 -4.49 -30.21 2.98
C THR A 70 -3.58 -29.99 4.19
N ARG A 71 -2.78 -28.91 4.21
CA ARG A 71 -1.85 -28.54 5.28
C ARG A 71 -2.38 -27.46 6.19
N VAL A 72 -3.40 -26.72 5.72
CA VAL A 72 -4.11 -25.73 6.54
C VAL A 72 -5.01 -26.48 7.52
N GLY A 73 -4.74 -26.30 8.82
CA GLY A 73 -5.43 -26.97 9.92
C GLY A 73 -5.33 -26.17 11.22
N THR A 74 -5.25 -26.86 12.36
CA THR A 74 -5.26 -26.25 13.69
C THR A 74 -4.17 -25.19 13.86
N SER A 75 -2.94 -25.47 13.39
CA SER A 75 -1.83 -24.51 13.47
C SER A 75 -2.12 -23.18 12.75
N PHE A 76 -2.87 -23.23 11.64
CA PHE A 76 -3.26 -22.01 10.93
C PHE A 76 -4.26 -21.19 11.77
N VAL A 77 -5.26 -21.84 12.35
CA VAL A 77 -6.25 -21.18 13.22
C VAL A 77 -5.56 -20.57 14.44
N GLU A 78 -4.64 -21.31 15.08
CA GLU A 78 -3.86 -20.80 16.19
C GLU A 78 -2.98 -19.61 15.80
N ALA A 79 -2.39 -19.64 14.59
CA ALA A 79 -1.62 -18.52 14.06
C ALA A 79 -2.49 -17.26 13.89
N VAL A 80 -3.68 -17.40 13.32
CA VAL A 80 -4.66 -16.29 13.19
C VAL A 80 -5.00 -15.74 14.58
N HIS A 81 -5.38 -16.58 15.53
CA HIS A 81 -5.69 -16.14 16.89
C HIS A 81 -4.52 -15.46 17.59
N LYS A 82 -3.31 -16.02 17.44
CA LYS A 82 -2.10 -15.44 18.01
C LYS A 82 -1.82 -14.05 17.42
N ILE A 83 -1.96 -13.87 16.12
CA ILE A 83 -1.79 -12.57 15.46
C ILE A 83 -2.89 -11.57 15.86
N LEU A 84 -4.15 -12.00 16.00
CA LEU A 84 -5.22 -11.14 16.47
C LEU A 84 -4.98 -10.62 17.91
N GLY A 85 -4.33 -11.42 18.75
CA GLY A 85 -3.99 -11.07 20.12
C GLY A 85 -2.75 -10.17 20.28
N VAL A 86 -2.00 -9.90 19.20
CA VAL A 86 -0.79 -9.06 19.24
C VAL A 86 -1.17 -7.58 19.44
N ARG A 87 -0.54 -6.93 20.44
CA ARG A 87 -0.72 -5.50 20.70
C ARG A 87 0.23 -4.60 19.89
N GLY A 88 1.32 -5.19 19.39
CA GLY A 88 2.31 -4.57 18.54
C GLY A 88 2.09 -4.86 17.05
N ARG A 89 3.14 -5.27 16.37
CA ARG A 89 3.17 -5.52 14.92
C ARG A 89 3.52 -6.96 14.61
N VAL A 90 3.15 -7.42 13.42
CA VAL A 90 3.73 -8.63 12.82
C VAL A 90 5.03 -8.23 12.12
N VAL A 91 6.15 -8.69 12.65
CA VAL A 91 7.48 -8.47 12.06
C VAL A 91 7.79 -9.65 11.15
N VAL A 92 7.72 -9.43 9.84
CA VAL A 92 8.00 -10.45 8.84
C VAL A 92 9.49 -10.48 8.54
N MET A 93 10.09 -11.67 8.51
CA MET A 93 11.52 -11.86 8.28
C MET A 93 11.78 -12.97 7.26
N GLY A 94 12.81 -12.83 6.44
CA GLY A 94 13.24 -13.84 5.47
C GLY A 94 14.43 -13.40 4.65
N MET A 95 15.22 -14.36 4.15
CA MET A 95 16.41 -14.12 3.34
C MET A 95 16.13 -14.29 1.84
N GLY A 96 16.85 -13.57 1.00
CA GLY A 96 16.83 -13.73 -0.45
C GLY A 96 15.40 -13.67 -1.03
N LYS A 97 15.00 -14.70 -1.79
CA LYS A 97 13.66 -14.78 -2.40
C LYS A 97 12.54 -14.86 -1.36
N SER A 98 12.74 -15.58 -0.25
CA SER A 98 11.79 -15.59 0.88
C SER A 98 11.70 -14.21 1.53
N GLY A 99 12.75 -13.39 1.52
CA GLY A 99 12.71 -12.00 1.97
C GLY A 99 11.85 -11.10 1.07
N HIS A 100 11.94 -11.26 -0.25
CA HIS A 100 11.07 -10.54 -1.18
C HIS A 100 9.59 -10.91 -1.00
N VAL A 101 9.31 -12.21 -0.85
CA VAL A 101 7.96 -12.70 -0.50
C VAL A 101 7.51 -12.14 0.84
N GLY A 102 8.38 -12.12 1.85
CA GLY A 102 8.10 -11.56 3.17
C GLY A 102 7.75 -10.07 3.14
N ARG A 103 8.44 -9.27 2.31
CA ARG A 103 8.07 -7.85 2.08
C ARG A 103 6.67 -7.72 1.51
N LYS A 104 6.31 -8.57 0.53
CA LYS A 104 4.94 -8.58 -0.04
C LYS A 104 3.92 -8.96 1.03
N ILE A 105 4.17 -9.98 1.84
CA ILE A 105 3.28 -10.42 2.91
C ILE A 105 3.09 -9.32 3.96
N ALA A 106 4.18 -8.67 4.39
CA ALA A 106 4.10 -7.53 5.32
C ALA A 106 3.25 -6.38 4.77
N ALA A 107 3.43 -6.05 3.48
CA ALA A 107 2.63 -5.02 2.82
C ALA A 107 1.15 -5.41 2.74
N THR A 108 0.84 -6.67 2.41
CA THR A 108 -0.55 -7.17 2.36
C THR A 108 -1.19 -7.11 3.74
N LEU A 109 -0.53 -7.60 4.79
CA LEU A 109 -1.02 -7.53 6.17
C LEU A 109 -1.33 -6.07 6.58
N ALA A 110 -0.38 -5.15 6.34
CA ALA A 110 -0.54 -3.73 6.68
C ALA A 110 -1.71 -3.09 5.94
N SER A 111 -1.87 -3.40 4.65
CA SER A 111 -2.94 -2.84 3.83
C SER A 111 -4.32 -3.46 4.11
N THR A 112 -4.37 -4.59 4.80
CA THR A 112 -5.60 -5.30 5.20
C THR A 112 -5.89 -5.23 6.70
N GLY A 113 -5.34 -4.23 7.39
CA GLY A 113 -5.70 -3.91 8.78
C GLY A 113 -4.91 -4.64 9.86
N THR A 114 -3.87 -5.39 9.51
CA THR A 114 -2.94 -5.99 10.47
C THR A 114 -1.62 -5.22 10.45
N PRO A 115 -1.26 -4.46 11.49
CA PRO A 115 0.01 -3.72 11.52
C PRO A 115 1.19 -4.66 11.32
N ALA A 116 1.97 -4.43 10.27
CA ALA A 116 3.10 -5.29 9.93
C ALA A 116 4.27 -4.49 9.34
N MET A 117 5.47 -5.02 9.47
CA MET A 117 6.67 -4.49 8.83
C MET A 117 7.61 -5.64 8.46
N PHE A 118 8.50 -5.40 7.52
CA PHE A 118 9.56 -6.34 7.17
C PHE A 118 10.88 -5.90 7.81
N VAL A 119 11.59 -6.86 8.43
CA VAL A 119 12.95 -6.69 8.95
C VAL A 119 13.85 -7.74 8.31
N HIS A 120 14.95 -7.30 7.69
CA HIS A 120 15.89 -8.21 7.04
C HIS A 120 16.76 -8.89 8.09
N PRO A 121 16.87 -10.24 8.12
CA PRO A 121 17.62 -10.96 9.14
C PRO A 121 19.08 -10.52 9.28
N ALA A 122 19.77 -10.27 8.18
CA ALA A 122 21.16 -9.78 8.23
C ALA A 122 21.26 -8.38 8.85
N GLU A 123 20.34 -7.46 8.53
CA GLU A 123 20.30 -6.12 9.14
C GLU A 123 19.93 -6.21 10.63
N ALA A 124 19.03 -7.13 10.98
CA ALA A 124 18.68 -7.40 12.37
C ALA A 124 19.90 -7.81 13.22
N SER A 125 20.81 -8.63 12.68
CA SER A 125 22.04 -9.02 13.38
C SER A 125 23.02 -7.85 13.59
N HIS A 126 22.84 -6.74 12.88
CA HIS A 126 23.68 -5.54 12.95
C HIS A 126 23.00 -4.32 13.60
N GLY A 127 21.85 -4.51 14.24
CA GLY A 127 21.19 -3.45 15.02
C GLY A 127 19.69 -3.34 14.88
N ASP A 128 19.12 -3.70 13.72
CA ASP A 128 17.67 -3.58 13.46
C ASP A 128 16.82 -4.53 14.32
N LEU A 129 17.44 -5.48 15.03
CA LEU A 129 16.76 -6.27 16.06
C LEU A 129 16.13 -5.38 17.14
N GLY A 130 16.68 -4.19 17.37
CA GLY A 130 16.11 -3.16 18.24
C GLY A 130 14.72 -2.63 17.83
N MET A 131 14.30 -2.86 16.58
CA MET A 131 12.96 -2.51 16.08
C MET A 131 11.89 -3.49 16.60
N ILE A 132 12.26 -4.68 17.02
CA ILE A 132 11.36 -5.73 17.52
C ILE A 132 11.14 -5.52 19.03
N LYS A 133 9.88 -5.51 19.46
CA LYS A 133 9.49 -5.30 20.84
C LYS A 133 8.77 -6.54 21.40
N ALA A 134 8.76 -6.70 22.70
CA ALA A 134 8.08 -7.82 23.37
C ALA A 134 6.58 -7.91 23.09
N VAL A 135 5.96 -6.81 22.59
CA VAL A 135 4.55 -6.76 22.24
C VAL A 135 4.29 -7.16 20.77
N ASP A 136 5.35 -7.38 19.99
CA ASP A 136 5.27 -7.80 18.58
C ASP A 136 5.17 -9.32 18.45
N LEU A 137 5.03 -9.79 17.22
CA LEU A 137 5.11 -11.18 16.82
C LEU A 137 6.03 -11.29 15.60
N VAL A 138 6.92 -12.25 15.57
CA VAL A 138 7.77 -12.53 14.41
C VAL A 138 7.12 -13.61 13.53
N LEU A 139 7.03 -13.33 12.22
CA LEU A 139 6.67 -14.27 11.16
C LEU A 139 7.90 -14.52 10.30
N ALA A 140 8.62 -15.62 10.55
CA ALA A 140 9.84 -15.96 9.83
C ALA A 140 9.57 -16.90 8.65
N ILE A 141 10.18 -16.61 7.50
CA ILE A 141 9.95 -17.32 6.24
C ILE A 141 11.26 -17.89 5.72
N SER A 142 11.32 -19.21 5.57
CA SER A 142 12.46 -19.90 4.97
C SER A 142 12.03 -21.28 4.45
N ASN A 143 12.22 -21.57 3.17
CA ASN A 143 11.81 -22.88 2.63
C ASN A 143 12.55 -24.04 3.28
N SER A 144 13.88 -23.96 3.36
CA SER A 144 14.69 -24.99 4.04
C SER A 144 14.55 -24.95 5.56
N GLY A 145 14.27 -23.75 6.11
CA GLY A 145 14.33 -23.47 7.55
C GLY A 145 15.74 -23.44 8.13
N GLU A 146 16.76 -23.51 7.28
CA GLU A 146 18.19 -23.57 7.67
C GLU A 146 18.90 -22.32 7.12
N SER A 147 18.66 -21.14 7.70
CA SER A 147 19.34 -19.88 7.38
C SER A 147 20.24 -19.47 8.53
N ASP A 148 21.51 -19.26 8.27
CA ASP A 148 22.49 -18.83 9.27
C ASP A 148 22.12 -17.48 9.89
N GLU A 149 21.58 -16.56 9.08
CA GLU A 149 21.17 -15.23 9.54
C GLU A 149 19.95 -15.32 10.48
N LEU A 150 18.99 -16.21 10.20
CA LEU A 150 17.88 -16.47 11.12
C LEU A 150 18.40 -17.18 12.38
N ALA A 151 19.28 -18.17 12.24
CA ALA A 151 19.85 -18.89 13.38
C ALA A 151 20.54 -17.96 14.38
N ALA A 152 21.20 -16.92 13.89
CA ALA A 152 21.89 -15.94 14.74
C ALA A 152 20.93 -15.09 15.59
N ILE A 153 19.75 -14.76 15.08
CA ILE A 153 18.83 -13.81 15.73
C ILE A 153 17.69 -14.46 16.49
N LEU A 154 17.20 -15.63 16.07
CA LEU A 154 16.02 -16.28 16.69
C LEU A 154 16.21 -16.57 18.19
N PRO A 155 17.38 -16.99 18.69
CA PRO A 155 17.56 -17.14 20.13
C PRO A 155 17.40 -15.84 20.92
N VAL A 156 17.74 -14.70 20.32
CA VAL A 156 17.56 -13.37 20.96
C VAL A 156 16.07 -13.00 20.97
N VAL A 157 15.37 -13.19 19.85
CA VAL A 157 13.92 -12.98 19.73
C VAL A 157 13.17 -13.82 20.78
N LYS A 158 13.53 -15.09 20.93
CA LYS A 158 12.91 -15.98 21.93
C LYS A 158 13.18 -15.55 23.37
N ARG A 159 14.40 -15.09 23.68
CA ARG A 159 14.74 -14.57 25.04
C ARG A 159 13.97 -13.31 25.39
N GLN A 160 13.55 -12.51 24.40
CA GLN A 160 12.69 -11.35 24.60
C GLN A 160 11.22 -11.71 24.83
N GLY A 161 10.86 -13.00 24.74
CA GLY A 161 9.47 -13.46 24.88
C GLY A 161 8.59 -13.14 23.68
N VAL A 162 9.19 -12.79 22.52
CA VAL A 162 8.44 -12.50 21.30
C VAL A 162 7.94 -13.79 20.67
N PRO A 163 6.62 -13.93 20.42
CA PRO A 163 6.07 -15.11 19.75
C PRO A 163 6.62 -15.23 18.33
N LEU A 164 6.90 -16.48 17.91
CA LEU A 164 7.48 -16.81 16.62
C LEU A 164 6.58 -17.79 15.84
N ILE A 165 6.13 -17.39 14.67
CA ILE A 165 5.48 -18.25 13.68
C ILE A 165 6.42 -18.47 12.52
N ALA A 166 6.59 -19.72 12.09
CA ALA A 166 7.37 -20.08 10.91
C ALA A 166 6.49 -20.42 9.71
N ILE A 167 6.83 -19.89 8.54
CA ILE A 167 6.37 -20.42 7.24
C ILE A 167 7.57 -21.15 6.62
N THR A 168 7.53 -22.47 6.59
CA THR A 168 8.67 -23.30 6.14
C THR A 168 8.21 -24.60 5.49
N GLY A 169 9.06 -25.13 4.59
CA GLY A 169 8.91 -26.49 4.07
C GLY A 169 9.67 -27.53 4.90
N GLY A 170 10.60 -27.09 5.74
CA GLY A 170 11.41 -27.95 6.60
C GLY A 170 10.79 -28.12 7.99
N ARG A 171 10.00 -29.17 8.19
CA ARG A 171 9.28 -29.42 9.45
C ARG A 171 10.22 -29.69 10.64
N ASP A 172 11.38 -30.26 10.40
CA ASP A 172 12.38 -30.60 11.41
C ASP A 172 13.57 -29.63 11.39
N SER A 173 13.42 -28.52 10.69
CA SER A 173 14.47 -27.52 10.52
C SER A 173 14.76 -26.74 11.81
N MET A 174 15.89 -26.02 11.83
CA MET A 174 16.26 -25.12 12.91
C MET A 174 15.13 -24.08 13.15
N LEU A 175 14.58 -23.48 12.10
CA LEU A 175 13.48 -22.51 12.21
C LEU A 175 12.23 -23.14 12.84
N ALA A 176 11.84 -24.35 12.41
CA ALA A 176 10.68 -25.04 12.93
C ALA A 176 10.83 -25.37 14.43
N ARG A 177 12.05 -25.80 14.87
CA ARG A 177 12.32 -26.09 16.28
C ARG A 177 12.27 -24.86 17.19
N HIS A 178 12.56 -23.66 16.67
CA HIS A 178 12.48 -22.41 17.44
C HIS A 178 11.08 -21.78 17.43
N ALA A 179 10.26 -22.13 16.45
CA ALA A 179 8.93 -21.54 16.29
C ALA A 179 7.93 -22.07 17.34
N ASP A 180 7.01 -21.19 17.75
CA ASP A 180 5.85 -21.57 18.58
C ASP A 180 4.77 -22.24 17.74
N LEU A 181 4.67 -21.86 16.45
CA LEU A 181 3.76 -22.44 15.47
C LEU A 181 4.47 -22.56 14.11
N VAL A 182 4.19 -23.65 13.39
CA VAL A 182 4.69 -23.89 12.05
C VAL A 182 3.53 -23.97 11.07
N LEU A 183 3.62 -23.16 10.02
CA LEU A 183 2.74 -23.19 8.84
C LEU A 183 3.54 -23.89 7.73
N ASP A 184 3.13 -25.11 7.40
CA ASP A 184 3.79 -25.96 6.42
C ASP A 184 3.55 -25.46 5.00
N SER A 185 4.59 -24.88 4.39
CA SER A 185 4.60 -24.44 2.99
C SER A 185 5.47 -25.35 2.10
N SER A 186 5.70 -26.60 2.50
CA SER A 186 6.50 -27.54 1.74
C SER A 186 5.93 -27.75 0.32
N VAL A 187 6.82 -28.00 -0.61
CA VAL A 187 6.47 -28.31 -2.01
C VAL A 187 7.17 -29.60 -2.42
N GLU A 188 6.58 -30.34 -3.36
CA GLU A 188 7.18 -31.57 -3.86
C GLU A 188 8.48 -31.31 -4.62
N LYS A 189 8.48 -30.27 -5.47
CA LYS A 189 9.62 -29.83 -6.28
C LYS A 189 9.48 -28.38 -6.70
N GLU A 190 10.61 -27.79 -7.09
CA GLU A 190 10.61 -26.51 -7.77
C GLU A 190 10.27 -26.66 -9.26
N ALA A 191 9.71 -25.61 -9.88
CA ALA A 191 9.48 -25.59 -11.33
C ALA A 191 10.77 -25.47 -12.15
N CYS A 192 11.86 -25.03 -11.51
CA CYS A 192 13.20 -25.02 -12.09
C CYS A 192 13.63 -26.43 -12.50
N PRO A 193 14.06 -26.66 -13.75
CA PRO A 193 14.51 -27.99 -14.22
C PRO A 193 15.64 -28.61 -13.40
N LEU A 194 16.44 -27.78 -12.73
CA LEU A 194 17.51 -28.21 -11.86
C LEU A 194 17.06 -28.41 -10.39
N ASN A 195 15.81 -28.12 -10.09
CA ASN A 195 15.24 -28.09 -8.73
C ASN A 195 16.02 -27.22 -7.73
N LEU A 196 16.70 -26.17 -8.22
CA LEU A 196 17.56 -25.31 -7.42
C LEU A 196 16.99 -23.91 -7.21
N ALA A 197 16.37 -23.30 -8.25
CA ALA A 197 15.84 -21.97 -8.14
C ALA A 197 14.46 -22.00 -7.45
N PRO A 198 14.28 -21.29 -6.33
CA PRO A 198 12.98 -21.17 -5.66
C PRO A 198 11.93 -20.55 -6.60
N THR A 199 10.86 -21.29 -6.84
CA THR A 199 9.72 -20.97 -7.69
C THR A 199 8.45 -21.42 -6.98
N ALA A 200 8.10 -22.70 -7.06
CA ALA A 200 6.94 -23.28 -6.39
C ALA A 200 6.94 -23.03 -4.88
N SER A 201 8.09 -23.13 -4.22
CA SER A 201 8.22 -22.85 -2.79
C SER A 201 7.90 -21.38 -2.45
N THR A 202 8.37 -20.43 -3.25
CA THR A 202 8.07 -19.00 -3.02
C THR A 202 6.62 -18.67 -3.33
N THR A 203 6.03 -19.30 -4.33
CA THR A 203 4.59 -19.17 -4.66
C THR A 203 3.72 -19.72 -3.54
N ALA A 204 4.06 -20.88 -2.98
CA ALA A 204 3.38 -21.45 -1.82
C ALA A 204 3.50 -20.58 -0.56
N GLN A 205 4.69 -20.04 -0.26
CA GLN A 205 4.91 -19.11 0.86
C GLN A 205 4.05 -17.86 0.71
N MET A 206 3.99 -17.29 -0.49
CA MET A 206 3.17 -16.10 -0.77
C MET A 206 1.69 -16.40 -0.59
N ALA A 207 1.19 -17.51 -1.13
CA ALA A 207 -0.21 -17.94 -0.98
C ALA A 207 -0.59 -18.20 0.49
N MET A 208 0.30 -18.79 1.28
CA MET A 208 0.10 -18.99 2.72
C MET A 208 0.00 -17.64 3.47
N GLY A 209 0.86 -16.70 3.13
CA GLY A 209 0.81 -15.34 3.69
C GLY A 209 -0.45 -14.58 3.32
N ASP A 210 -0.92 -14.73 2.08
CA ASP A 210 -2.18 -14.13 1.62
C ASP A 210 -3.39 -14.76 2.33
N ALA A 211 -3.37 -16.07 2.52
CA ALA A 211 -4.42 -16.76 3.29
C ALA A 211 -4.49 -16.23 4.74
N LEU A 212 -3.34 -16.01 5.40
CA LEU A 212 -3.28 -15.38 6.73
C LEU A 212 -3.87 -13.96 6.70
N ALA A 213 -3.45 -13.14 5.74
CA ALA A 213 -3.91 -11.75 5.64
C ALA A 213 -5.43 -11.66 5.41
N VAL A 214 -5.98 -12.52 4.55
CA VAL A 214 -7.43 -12.57 4.28
C VAL A 214 -8.21 -13.08 5.49
N ALA A 215 -7.73 -14.13 6.16
CA ALA A 215 -8.39 -14.64 7.36
C ALA A 215 -8.39 -13.60 8.49
N LEU A 216 -7.31 -12.83 8.64
CA LEU A 216 -7.19 -11.75 9.62
C LEU A 216 -8.09 -10.56 9.26
N LEU A 217 -8.17 -10.20 7.98
CA LEU A 217 -9.06 -9.15 7.46
C LEU A 217 -10.52 -9.48 7.81
N ASP A 218 -10.95 -10.71 7.52
CA ASP A 218 -12.32 -11.18 7.80
C ASP A 218 -12.60 -11.21 9.31
N ALA A 219 -11.69 -11.78 10.09
CA ALA A 219 -11.82 -11.85 11.56
C ALA A 219 -11.83 -10.47 12.24
N ARG A 220 -11.25 -9.43 11.63
CA ARG A 220 -11.29 -8.04 12.12
C ARG A 220 -12.53 -7.28 11.67
N GLY A 221 -13.34 -7.82 10.74
CA GLY A 221 -14.43 -7.09 10.10
C GLY A 221 -13.96 -5.90 9.27
N PHE A 222 -12.75 -6.01 8.66
CA PHE A 222 -12.14 -4.94 7.87
C PHE A 222 -12.92 -4.71 6.58
N GLY A 223 -13.54 -3.53 6.45
CA GLY A 223 -14.42 -3.19 5.34
C GLY A 223 -13.78 -2.30 4.26
N ALA A 224 -14.61 -1.88 3.31
CA ALA A 224 -14.20 -1.02 2.20
C ALA A 224 -13.69 0.36 2.68
N GLU A 225 -14.29 0.91 3.75
CA GLU A 225 -13.87 2.18 4.33
C GLU A 225 -12.48 2.08 4.98
N ASP A 226 -12.18 0.97 5.66
CA ASP A 226 -10.87 0.70 6.24
C ASP A 226 -9.81 0.57 5.15
N PHE A 227 -10.18 -0.11 4.04
CA PHE A 227 -9.31 -0.24 2.87
C PHE A 227 -9.04 1.13 2.22
N ALA A 228 -10.07 1.97 2.10
CA ALA A 228 -9.94 3.33 1.58
C ALA A 228 -8.96 4.16 2.44
N ARG A 229 -9.08 4.08 3.78
CA ARG A 229 -8.15 4.74 4.71
C ARG A 229 -6.71 4.26 4.55
N SER A 230 -6.52 2.99 4.24
CA SER A 230 -5.19 2.42 3.98
C SER A 230 -4.63 2.81 2.59
N HIS A 231 -5.50 3.21 1.64
CA HIS A 231 -5.14 3.53 0.26
C HIS A 231 -5.75 4.87 -0.20
N PRO A 232 -5.47 6.00 0.46
CA PRO A 232 -6.15 7.28 0.19
C PRO A 232 -5.94 7.78 -1.25
N GLY A 233 -4.80 7.50 -1.87
CA GLY A 233 -4.50 7.84 -3.26
C GLY A 233 -5.09 6.91 -4.32
N GLY A 234 -5.71 5.80 -3.93
CA GLY A 234 -6.39 4.87 -4.84
C GLY A 234 -7.77 5.38 -5.31
N ALA A 235 -8.33 4.76 -6.35
CA ALA A 235 -9.66 5.12 -6.84
C ALA A 235 -10.74 5.00 -5.73
N LEU A 236 -10.71 3.90 -4.98
CA LEU A 236 -11.63 3.68 -3.87
C LEU A 236 -11.42 4.69 -2.74
N GLY A 237 -10.16 5.03 -2.41
CA GLY A 237 -9.84 6.04 -1.40
C GLY A 237 -10.40 7.41 -1.76
N ARG A 238 -10.18 7.86 -3.00
CA ARG A 238 -10.76 9.14 -3.48
C ARG A 238 -12.29 9.12 -3.40
N LYS A 239 -12.92 8.03 -3.83
CA LYS A 239 -14.38 7.92 -3.83
C LYS A 239 -14.98 7.97 -2.42
N LEU A 240 -14.34 7.31 -1.43
CA LEU A 240 -14.88 7.14 -0.09
C LEU A 240 -14.35 8.15 0.96
N LEU A 241 -13.32 8.94 0.63
CA LEU A 241 -12.68 9.84 1.59
C LEU A 241 -12.70 11.31 1.18
N THR A 242 -12.93 11.63 -0.10
CA THR A 242 -12.89 13.01 -0.56
C THR A 242 -14.21 13.72 -0.21
N LEU A 243 -14.13 14.76 0.59
CA LEU A 243 -15.26 15.57 0.98
C LEU A 243 -15.56 16.66 -0.07
N VAL A 244 -16.79 17.15 -0.06
CA VAL A 244 -17.19 18.32 -0.86
C VAL A 244 -16.34 19.54 -0.51
N SER A 245 -15.99 19.74 0.76
CA SER A 245 -15.09 20.81 1.24
C SER A 245 -13.71 20.80 0.59
N ASP A 246 -13.20 19.60 0.20
CA ASP A 246 -11.87 19.46 -0.42
C ASP A 246 -11.88 19.87 -1.90
N LEU A 247 -13.06 19.92 -2.52
CA LEU A 247 -13.25 20.10 -3.97
C LEU A 247 -13.95 21.39 -4.34
N MET A 248 -14.78 21.93 -3.44
CA MET A 248 -15.60 23.09 -3.71
C MET A 248 -14.77 24.34 -3.96
N ARG A 249 -15.27 25.21 -4.83
CA ARG A 249 -14.83 26.60 -4.92
C ARG A 249 -15.42 27.35 -3.73
N ALA A 250 -14.65 28.23 -3.12
CA ALA A 250 -15.04 28.99 -1.93
C ALA A 250 -14.70 30.48 -2.07
N GLY A 251 -15.24 31.31 -1.19
CA GLY A 251 -14.95 32.75 -1.12
C GLY A 251 -15.28 33.50 -2.41
N GLU A 252 -14.31 34.22 -2.94
CA GLU A 252 -14.42 35.03 -4.15
C GLU A 252 -14.64 34.23 -5.44
N GLN A 253 -14.41 32.91 -5.42
CA GLN A 253 -14.60 32.05 -6.60
C GLN A 253 -16.05 31.58 -6.78
N VAL A 254 -16.92 31.83 -5.81
CA VAL A 254 -18.33 31.45 -5.87
C VAL A 254 -19.13 32.58 -6.44
N PRO A 255 -19.80 32.39 -7.63
CA PRO A 255 -20.69 33.40 -8.21
C PRO A 255 -21.90 33.62 -7.32
N ARG A 256 -22.09 34.85 -6.82
CA ARG A 256 -23.22 35.23 -5.98
C ARG A 256 -23.67 36.66 -6.22
N VAL A 257 -24.96 36.87 -6.19
CA VAL A 257 -25.58 38.20 -6.35
C VAL A 257 -26.73 38.40 -5.35
N ALA A 258 -27.04 39.66 -5.04
CA ALA A 258 -28.26 40.00 -4.30
C ALA A 258 -29.51 39.76 -5.16
N PRO A 259 -30.71 39.55 -4.55
CA PRO A 259 -31.97 39.40 -5.30
C PRO A 259 -32.31 40.61 -6.19
N THR A 260 -31.88 41.78 -5.77
CA THR A 260 -32.09 43.07 -6.46
C THR A 260 -31.10 43.36 -7.57
N ALA A 261 -30.05 42.51 -7.72
CA ALA A 261 -29.05 42.68 -8.77
C ALA A 261 -29.69 42.64 -10.15
N SER A 262 -29.24 43.52 -11.05
CA SER A 262 -29.72 43.56 -12.44
C SER A 262 -29.32 42.28 -13.18
N PHE A 263 -30.02 41.92 -14.21
CA PHE A 263 -29.67 40.80 -15.09
C PHE A 263 -28.25 40.93 -15.65
N THR A 264 -27.80 42.15 -15.96
CA THR A 264 -26.42 42.40 -16.43
C THR A 264 -25.35 42.06 -15.37
N GLU A 265 -25.60 42.40 -14.11
CA GLU A 265 -24.72 42.08 -13.00
C GLU A 265 -24.68 40.57 -12.77
N LEU A 266 -25.85 39.91 -12.79
CA LEU A 266 -25.94 38.45 -12.72
C LEU A 266 -25.11 37.75 -13.80
N MET A 267 -25.25 38.20 -15.06
CA MET A 267 -24.49 37.64 -16.19
C MET A 267 -22.98 37.89 -16.09
N ARG A 268 -22.61 39.09 -15.61
CA ARG A 268 -21.17 39.41 -15.38
C ARG A 268 -20.58 38.51 -14.32
N GLU A 269 -21.27 38.27 -13.23
CA GLU A 269 -20.84 37.41 -12.14
C GLU A 269 -20.64 35.94 -12.60
N MET A 270 -21.62 35.39 -13.32
CA MET A 270 -21.53 34.06 -13.92
C MET A 270 -20.32 33.92 -14.85
N SER A 271 -20.16 34.90 -15.77
CA SER A 271 -19.09 34.86 -16.78
C SER A 271 -17.70 35.01 -16.16
N SER A 272 -17.55 35.94 -15.20
CA SER A 272 -16.24 36.23 -14.57
C SER A 272 -15.70 35.04 -13.79
N LYS A 273 -16.56 34.22 -13.17
CA LYS A 273 -16.17 33.10 -12.31
C LYS A 273 -16.31 31.73 -12.97
N GLY A 274 -16.96 31.66 -14.13
CA GLY A 274 -16.94 30.47 -15.01
C GLY A 274 -17.50 29.21 -14.36
N LEU A 275 -18.53 29.32 -13.51
CA LEU A 275 -19.22 28.18 -12.91
C LEU A 275 -20.41 27.69 -13.77
N GLY A 276 -20.89 28.51 -14.70
CA GLY A 276 -22.11 28.23 -15.45
C GLY A 276 -23.39 28.38 -14.63
N ALA A 277 -23.27 28.94 -13.43
CA ALA A 277 -24.39 29.26 -12.53
C ALA A 277 -24.00 30.40 -11.58
N ALA A 278 -24.98 31.10 -11.01
CA ALA A 278 -24.80 32.04 -9.90
C ALA A 278 -25.86 31.81 -8.83
N ALA A 279 -25.45 31.88 -7.57
CA ALA A 279 -26.37 31.85 -6.45
C ALA A 279 -26.97 33.22 -6.23
N VAL A 280 -28.27 33.26 -5.89
CA VAL A 280 -28.93 34.45 -5.37
C VAL A 280 -29.06 34.30 -3.87
N VAL A 281 -28.48 35.24 -3.13
CA VAL A 281 -28.35 35.15 -1.66
C VAL A 281 -28.96 36.43 -1.01
N ASP A 282 -29.46 36.26 0.22
CA ASP A 282 -29.89 37.42 1.04
C ASP A 282 -28.69 38.13 1.70
N ASP A 283 -28.97 39.16 2.50
CA ASP A 283 -27.96 39.96 3.19
C ASP A 283 -27.19 39.17 4.23
N GLU A 284 -27.73 38.06 4.74
CA GLU A 284 -27.08 37.12 5.63
C GLU A 284 -26.32 35.99 4.89
N GLY A 285 -26.36 36.02 3.55
CA GLY A 285 -25.69 35.05 2.69
C GLY A 285 -26.43 33.72 2.53
N ARG A 286 -27.71 33.62 2.96
CA ARG A 286 -28.52 32.40 2.78
C ARG A 286 -28.98 32.30 1.34
N VAL A 287 -28.98 31.08 0.84
CA VAL A 287 -29.36 30.80 -0.55
C VAL A 287 -30.86 30.96 -0.76
N LEU A 288 -31.27 31.91 -1.61
CA LEU A 288 -32.64 32.13 -2.04
C LEU A 288 -32.96 31.44 -3.36
N GLY A 289 -31.97 31.32 -4.24
CA GLY A 289 -32.16 30.74 -5.55
C GLY A 289 -30.84 30.51 -6.29
N ILE A 290 -30.94 29.97 -7.50
CA ILE A 290 -29.86 29.78 -8.45
C ILE A 290 -30.31 30.19 -9.84
N PHE A 291 -29.40 30.72 -10.64
CA PHE A 291 -29.60 30.93 -12.06
C PHE A 291 -28.46 30.26 -12.83
N THR A 292 -28.81 29.52 -13.88
CA THR A 292 -27.85 28.68 -14.63
C THR A 292 -27.81 29.03 -16.11
N ASP A 293 -26.80 28.55 -16.86
CA ASP A 293 -26.74 28.63 -18.32
C ASP A 293 -27.95 27.99 -19.00
N GLY A 294 -28.56 26.99 -18.39
CA GLY A 294 -29.79 26.37 -18.86
C GLY A 294 -30.99 27.29 -18.71
N ASP A 295 -31.04 28.04 -17.61
CA ASP A 295 -32.11 29.04 -17.37
C ASP A 295 -31.97 30.21 -18.33
N LEU A 296 -30.75 30.68 -18.59
CA LEU A 296 -30.47 31.71 -19.58
C LEU A 296 -31.02 31.34 -20.97
N ARG A 297 -30.73 30.12 -21.45
CA ARG A 297 -31.22 29.66 -22.75
C ARG A 297 -32.73 29.65 -22.82
N ARG A 298 -33.41 29.11 -21.82
CA ARG A 298 -34.86 29.10 -21.73
C ARG A 298 -35.45 30.51 -21.69
N LEU A 299 -34.79 31.40 -20.93
CA LEU A 299 -35.26 32.79 -20.81
C LEU A 299 -35.12 33.53 -22.14
N VAL A 300 -34.05 33.36 -22.90
CA VAL A 300 -33.86 33.95 -24.24
C VAL A 300 -34.94 33.47 -25.23
N GLU A 301 -35.34 32.20 -25.15
CA GLU A 301 -36.41 31.64 -26.00
C GLU A 301 -37.78 32.29 -25.78
N THR A 302 -38.02 32.87 -24.59
CA THR A 302 -39.28 33.56 -24.29
C THR A 302 -39.43 34.92 -24.99
N GLY A 303 -38.32 35.50 -25.49
CA GLY A 303 -38.31 36.85 -26.08
C GLY A 303 -38.51 37.99 -25.06
N ALA A 304 -38.33 37.72 -23.76
CA ALA A 304 -38.48 38.74 -22.70
C ALA A 304 -37.40 39.84 -22.81
N ASP A 305 -37.74 41.06 -22.40
CA ASP A 305 -36.76 42.15 -22.27
C ASP A 305 -35.88 41.90 -21.02
N LEU A 306 -34.72 41.32 -21.26
CA LEU A 306 -33.77 40.93 -20.21
C LEU A 306 -33.24 42.13 -19.41
N ARG A 307 -33.31 43.36 -19.94
CA ARG A 307 -32.78 44.55 -19.28
C ARG A 307 -33.62 45.02 -18.11
N SER A 308 -34.88 44.66 -18.10
CA SER A 308 -35.85 45.04 -17.04
C SER A 308 -35.91 44.06 -15.89
N LEU A 309 -35.20 42.90 -15.99
CA LEU A 309 -35.27 41.81 -15.02
C LEU A 309 -34.19 41.92 -13.95
N SER A 310 -34.57 41.56 -12.73
CA SER A 310 -33.66 41.35 -11.59
C SER A 310 -33.29 39.88 -11.42
N ALA A 311 -32.30 39.59 -10.60
CA ALA A 311 -31.93 38.23 -10.25
C ALA A 311 -33.09 37.46 -9.60
N ALA A 312 -33.93 38.13 -8.77
CA ALA A 312 -35.08 37.52 -8.12
C ALA A 312 -36.19 37.11 -9.11
N ASP A 313 -36.31 37.82 -10.28
CA ASP A 313 -37.31 37.51 -11.30
C ASP A 313 -36.96 36.25 -12.09
N VAL A 314 -35.68 35.96 -12.25
CA VAL A 314 -35.18 34.88 -13.13
C VAL A 314 -34.62 33.65 -12.39
N MET A 315 -34.41 33.77 -11.09
CA MET A 315 -33.84 32.67 -10.32
C MET A 315 -34.79 31.48 -10.18
N HIS A 316 -34.24 30.28 -10.14
CA HIS A 316 -34.94 29.10 -9.64
C HIS A 316 -34.90 29.10 -8.11
N ARG A 317 -36.08 29.13 -7.43
CA ARG A 317 -36.22 29.38 -5.99
C ARG A 317 -35.90 28.21 -5.07
N THR A 318 -35.72 27.01 -5.59
CA THR A 318 -35.43 25.80 -4.80
C THR A 318 -34.21 25.08 -5.35
N PRO A 319 -33.01 25.71 -5.25
CA PRO A 319 -31.80 25.08 -5.74
C PRO A 319 -31.46 23.82 -4.94
N ARG A 320 -30.85 22.86 -5.60
CA ARG A 320 -30.25 21.73 -4.89
C ARG A 320 -28.98 22.19 -4.20
N THR A 321 -28.87 21.88 -2.94
CA THR A 321 -27.71 22.21 -2.13
C THR A 321 -27.12 20.94 -1.50
N ILE A 322 -25.83 20.99 -1.14
CA ILE A 322 -25.15 19.93 -0.43
C ILE A 322 -24.32 20.53 0.70
N ARG A 323 -24.01 19.73 1.70
CA ARG A 323 -23.15 20.15 2.81
C ARG A 323 -21.69 19.96 2.48
N ALA A 324 -20.82 20.76 3.12
CA ALA A 324 -19.37 20.67 2.93
C ALA A 324 -18.76 19.38 3.48
N ASP A 325 -19.38 18.77 4.48
CA ASP A 325 -18.99 17.50 5.11
C ASP A 325 -19.53 16.26 4.40
N ALA A 326 -20.32 16.40 3.34
CA ALA A 326 -20.73 15.30 2.48
C ALA A 326 -19.59 14.78 1.61
N LEU A 327 -19.69 13.55 1.14
CA LEU A 327 -18.70 12.98 0.22
C LEU A 327 -18.84 13.55 -1.20
N GLY A 328 -17.72 13.65 -1.90
CA GLY A 328 -17.73 14.08 -3.31
C GLY A 328 -18.56 13.16 -4.20
N VAL A 329 -18.64 11.86 -3.89
CA VAL A 329 -19.50 10.91 -4.61
C VAL A 329 -20.98 11.20 -4.39
N GLU A 330 -21.40 11.65 -3.21
CA GLU A 330 -22.79 12.04 -2.93
C GLU A 330 -23.18 13.26 -3.76
N ALA A 331 -22.23 14.21 -3.95
CA ALA A 331 -22.45 15.34 -4.85
C ALA A 331 -22.63 14.88 -6.31
N ALA A 332 -21.86 13.89 -6.75
CA ALA A 332 -22.02 13.31 -8.10
C ALA A 332 -23.39 12.64 -8.27
N GLU A 333 -23.82 11.83 -7.31
CA GLU A 333 -25.12 11.16 -7.31
C GLU A 333 -26.28 12.18 -7.33
N LEU A 334 -26.16 13.25 -6.53
CA LEU A 334 -27.14 14.36 -6.52
C LEU A 334 -27.23 15.04 -7.89
N MET A 335 -26.07 15.31 -8.53
CA MET A 335 -26.02 15.92 -9.85
C MET A 335 -26.61 15.00 -10.92
N GLU A 336 -26.32 13.71 -10.89
CA GLU A 336 -26.86 12.71 -11.83
C GLU A 336 -28.37 12.55 -11.67
N GLN A 337 -28.86 12.35 -10.45
CA GLN A 337 -30.28 12.18 -10.13
C GLN A 337 -31.12 13.36 -10.61
N HIS A 338 -30.62 14.60 -10.47
CA HIS A 338 -31.33 15.80 -10.82
C HIS A 338 -30.94 16.37 -12.20
N ARG A 339 -30.04 15.70 -12.92
CA ARG A 339 -29.51 16.11 -14.23
C ARG A 339 -28.99 17.57 -14.23
N ILE A 340 -28.25 17.91 -13.18
CA ILE A 340 -27.58 19.21 -13.00
C ILE A 340 -26.08 19.05 -13.06
N THR A 341 -25.36 20.09 -13.46
CA THR A 341 -23.89 20.09 -13.62
C THR A 341 -23.17 20.86 -12.52
N SER A 342 -23.92 21.50 -11.64
CA SER A 342 -23.37 22.27 -10.52
C SER A 342 -24.33 22.21 -9.33
N VAL A 343 -23.76 22.29 -8.13
CA VAL A 343 -24.51 22.31 -6.86
C VAL A 343 -23.92 23.38 -5.94
N LEU A 344 -24.78 24.05 -5.20
CA LEU A 344 -24.36 25.01 -4.18
C LEU A 344 -24.06 24.30 -2.88
N VAL A 345 -22.98 24.72 -2.22
CA VAL A 345 -22.56 24.16 -0.93
C VAL A 345 -22.95 25.13 0.18
N VAL A 346 -23.68 24.61 1.15
CA VAL A 346 -24.22 25.42 2.27
C VAL A 346 -23.80 24.85 3.63
N ASP A 347 -23.80 25.71 4.63
CA ASP A 347 -23.66 25.29 6.03
C ASP A 347 -25.01 24.84 6.65
N ALA A 348 -25.01 24.59 7.97
CA ALA A 348 -26.19 24.16 8.70
C ALA A 348 -27.30 25.23 8.76
N GLN A 349 -26.95 26.51 8.55
CA GLN A 349 -27.85 27.65 8.54
C GLN A 349 -28.31 28.04 7.11
N GLN A 350 -28.01 27.22 6.12
CA GLN A 350 -28.27 27.45 4.69
C GLN A 350 -27.52 28.68 4.12
N VAL A 351 -26.42 29.08 4.75
CA VAL A 351 -25.50 30.11 4.24
C VAL A 351 -24.63 29.52 3.16
N LEU A 352 -24.47 30.22 2.04
CA LEU A 352 -23.63 29.82 0.92
C LEU A 352 -22.14 29.88 1.32
N ILE A 353 -21.47 28.73 1.33
CA ILE A 353 -20.05 28.62 1.66
C ILE A 353 -19.20 28.16 0.47
N GLY A 354 -19.81 27.60 -0.56
CA GLY A 354 -19.11 27.09 -1.73
C GLY A 354 -20.03 26.73 -2.90
N ALA A 355 -19.39 26.28 -3.98
CA ALA A 355 -20.07 25.68 -5.13
C ALA A 355 -19.17 24.62 -5.76
N LEU A 356 -19.77 23.59 -6.34
CA LEU A 356 -19.09 22.45 -6.92
C LEU A 356 -19.70 22.13 -8.29
N THR A 357 -18.85 21.78 -9.25
CA THR A 357 -19.27 21.34 -10.59
C THR A 357 -18.88 19.90 -10.85
N ILE A 358 -19.52 19.27 -11.85
CA ILE A 358 -19.14 17.95 -12.34
C ILE A 358 -17.66 17.90 -12.79
N ASN A 359 -17.16 19.01 -13.38
CA ASN A 359 -15.78 19.12 -13.82
C ASN A 359 -14.78 19.12 -12.65
N ASP A 360 -15.15 19.67 -11.50
CA ASP A 360 -14.32 19.65 -10.31
C ASP A 360 -14.22 18.22 -9.77
N LEU A 361 -15.31 17.42 -9.77
CA LEU A 361 -15.34 16.01 -9.42
C LEU A 361 -14.50 15.15 -10.38
N MET A 362 -14.62 15.36 -11.70
CA MET A 362 -13.82 14.66 -12.72
C MET A 362 -12.33 14.97 -12.58
N ARG A 363 -11.96 16.24 -12.36
CA ARG A 363 -10.57 16.66 -12.17
C ARG A 363 -9.94 16.02 -10.94
N ALA A 364 -10.73 15.87 -9.87
CA ALA A 364 -10.32 15.17 -8.65
C ALA A 364 -10.37 13.64 -8.78
N LYS A 365 -10.83 13.10 -9.90
CA LYS A 365 -11.00 11.65 -10.15
C LYS A 365 -11.87 10.95 -9.09
N VAL A 366 -12.91 11.62 -8.62
CA VAL A 366 -13.93 11.05 -7.75
C VAL A 366 -14.92 10.22 -8.57
N ILE A 367 -15.13 10.67 -9.81
CA ILE A 367 -15.93 10.00 -10.84
C ILE A 367 -15.12 9.87 -12.12
#